data_cae4cddea0bc2a177e84a80d8ebec93b
#
_entry.id   cae4cddea0bc2a177e84a80d8ebec93b
#
_cell.length_a   1.000
_cell.length_b   1.000
_cell.length_c   1.000
_cell.angle_alpha   90.00
_cell.angle_beta   90.00
_cell.angle_gamma   90.00
#
_symmetry.space_group_name_H-M   'P 1'
#
loop_
_entity.id
_entity.type
_entity.pdbx_description
1 polymer ?
#
loop_
_entity_poly.entity_id
_entity_poly.type
_entity_poly.pdbx_seq_one_letter_code
_entity_poly.pdbx_strand_id
1 'polypeptide(L)'
;MTRTMTEEKVLLDKLQELQNLAAFLLQRSEKLNPCIEGLHKLTRKIKAELKFLESLQTKQVPIKASHIQSTNLTHLQGVVKATEQSNGVVAVLRTFNFSPSKDSEQQVNTSCIVDVIANNGSNWIKVIARNPKSLHKIWEGQGQFGDKDLFDQAKVFVECSKDHPVHFQNPVVTFLFCNGVTESLAKCLIELGIDVQGDVLVDPVNEAVSLRPEAVSSSCMQLDSNAESKIPITINRVNLDVSTMIAFVSAVTNGGAMFVFKDSILNSQAEKERRGPLLPLLIEYFEGKELLVCSSAINDFEKIVQTIGGPKEKERASQLMDQIRNVPDQPSKRSMGLKDSASIKLRSKIVFGTGDTLKAVTVTANSSFVRAASSQGVNFSVFLHDSRALTESKESQAVPIPSS
;
A
#
# COMPACT_ATOMS: atom_id res chain seq x y z
N MET A 1 -2.18 6.17 56.73
CA MET A 1 -1.43 4.97 56.31
C MET A 1 -2.28 3.98 55.46
N THR A 2 -3.52 3.67 55.81
CA THR A 2 -4.37 2.69 55.08
C THR A 2 -4.79 3.13 53.69
N ARG A 3 -4.97 4.41 53.40
CA ARG A 3 -5.40 4.94 52.10
C ARG A 3 -4.30 4.82 51.01
N THR A 4 -3.04 5.03 51.39
CA THR A 4 -1.88 4.90 50.50
C THR A 4 -1.56 3.47 50.10
N MET A 5 -1.74 2.49 50.99
CA MET A 5 -1.53 1.05 50.65
C MET A 5 -2.56 0.49 49.68
N THR A 6 -3.80 1.00 49.74
CA THR A 6 -4.87 0.55 48.80
C THR A 6 -4.63 1.14 47.42
N GLU A 7 -4.19 2.38 47.27
CA GLU A 7 -3.88 3.01 45.99
C GLU A 7 -2.66 2.37 45.33
N GLU A 8 -1.63 2.02 46.06
CA GLU A 8 -0.44 1.35 45.56
C GLU A 8 -0.77 -0.07 45.04
N LYS A 9 -1.61 -0.80 45.77
CA LYS A 9 -2.09 -2.11 45.32
C LYS A 9 -2.87 -2.01 44.01
N VAL A 10 -3.77 -1.03 43.86
CA VAL A 10 -4.53 -0.79 42.62
C VAL A 10 -3.60 -0.49 41.44
N LEU A 11 -2.54 0.29 41.66
CA LEU A 11 -1.55 0.60 40.61
C LEU A 11 -0.74 -0.64 40.21
N LEU A 12 -0.39 -1.50 41.16
CA LEU A 12 0.32 -2.77 40.91
C LEU A 12 -0.56 -3.76 40.12
N ASP A 13 -1.83 -3.90 40.53
CA ASP A 13 -2.77 -4.77 39.81
C ASP A 13 -2.95 -4.27 38.35
N LYS A 14 -3.07 -2.97 38.15
CA LYS A 14 -3.16 -2.35 36.82
C LYS A 14 -1.89 -2.54 35.99
N LEU A 15 -0.71 -2.43 36.60
CA LEU A 15 0.56 -2.71 35.93
C LEU A 15 0.63 -4.16 35.46
N GLN A 16 0.20 -5.10 36.30
CA GLN A 16 0.16 -6.53 35.92
C GLN A 16 -0.80 -6.80 34.78
N GLU A 17 -1.97 -6.17 34.76
CA GLU A 17 -2.92 -6.25 33.63
C GLU A 17 -2.26 -5.79 32.33
N LEU A 18 -1.54 -4.65 32.36
CA LEU A 18 -0.86 -4.10 31.18
C LEU A 18 0.29 -5.00 30.71
N GLN A 19 1.06 -5.59 31.63
CA GLN A 19 2.10 -6.57 31.27
C GLN A 19 1.50 -7.80 30.60
N ASN A 20 0.42 -8.35 31.16
CA ASN A 20 -0.30 -9.48 30.58
C ASN A 20 -0.85 -9.12 29.18
N LEU A 21 -1.41 -7.94 29.01
CA LEU A 21 -1.87 -7.43 27.71
C LEU A 21 -0.71 -7.32 26.71
N ALA A 22 0.42 -6.76 27.12
CA ALA A 22 1.59 -6.62 26.24
C ALA A 22 2.13 -8.00 25.80
N ALA A 23 2.24 -8.96 26.72
CA ALA A 23 2.65 -10.33 26.42
C ALA A 23 1.65 -11.03 25.47
N PHE A 24 0.36 -10.84 25.69
CA PHE A 24 -0.69 -11.37 24.82
C PHE A 24 -0.63 -10.77 23.40
N LEU A 25 -0.45 -9.45 23.28
CA LEU A 25 -0.29 -8.77 21.99
C LEU A 25 0.96 -9.23 21.25
N LEU A 26 2.04 -9.49 21.99
CA LEU A 26 3.28 -10.02 21.41
C LEU A 26 3.01 -11.37 20.76
N GLN A 27 2.39 -12.30 21.49
CA GLN A 27 2.03 -13.62 20.98
C GLN A 27 1.11 -13.54 19.75
N ARG A 28 0.13 -12.62 19.75
CA ARG A 28 -0.76 -12.40 18.59
C ARG A 28 0.02 -11.87 17.39
N SER A 29 0.91 -10.88 17.61
CA SER A 29 1.70 -10.29 16.51
C SER A 29 2.63 -11.31 15.85
N GLU A 30 3.12 -12.30 16.59
CA GLU A 30 3.97 -13.38 16.05
C GLU A 30 3.20 -14.42 15.22
N LYS A 31 1.87 -14.48 15.38
CA LYS A 31 0.98 -15.33 14.56
C LYS A 31 0.53 -14.69 13.25
N LEU A 32 0.77 -13.39 13.07
CA LEU A 32 0.42 -12.69 11.83
C LEU A 32 1.27 -13.19 10.67
N ASN A 33 0.75 -13.03 9.44
CA ASN A 33 1.46 -13.42 8.23
C ASN A 33 2.83 -12.70 8.14
N PRO A 34 3.95 -13.44 8.10
CA PRO A 34 5.29 -12.85 8.08
C PRO A 34 5.58 -12.03 6.82
N CYS A 35 4.79 -12.19 5.74
CA CYS A 35 4.91 -11.40 4.52
C CYS A 35 4.40 -9.96 4.66
N ILE A 36 3.73 -9.61 5.76
CA ILE A 36 3.25 -8.24 6.02
C ILE A 36 4.45 -7.32 6.26
N GLU A 37 4.62 -6.32 5.38
CA GLU A 37 5.68 -5.32 5.52
C GLU A 37 5.53 -4.56 6.85
N GLY A 38 6.63 -4.34 7.55
CA GLY A 38 6.63 -3.57 8.82
C GLY A 38 6.19 -4.36 10.05
N LEU A 39 5.83 -5.63 9.95
CA LEU A 39 5.43 -6.45 11.09
C LEU A 39 6.52 -6.48 12.19
N HIS A 40 7.79 -6.55 11.80
CA HIS A 40 8.92 -6.47 12.74
C HIS A 40 8.96 -5.17 13.54
N LYS A 41 8.49 -4.03 12.95
CA LYS A 41 8.40 -2.73 13.65
C LYS A 41 7.30 -2.78 14.70
N LEU A 42 6.15 -3.39 14.37
CA LEU A 42 5.03 -3.58 15.30
C LEU A 42 5.46 -4.44 16.49
N THR A 43 6.02 -5.62 16.24
CA THR A 43 6.52 -6.55 17.26
C THR A 43 7.57 -5.87 18.15
N ARG A 44 8.50 -5.11 17.57
CA ARG A 44 9.52 -4.37 18.32
C ARG A 44 8.91 -3.29 19.24
N LYS A 45 7.87 -2.59 18.77
CA LYS A 45 7.16 -1.60 19.60
C LYS A 45 6.46 -2.28 20.79
N ILE A 46 5.79 -3.41 20.58
CA ILE A 46 5.14 -4.17 21.65
C ILE A 46 6.18 -4.68 22.66
N LYS A 47 7.31 -5.23 22.20
CA LYS A 47 8.43 -5.65 23.08
C LYS A 47 9.02 -4.49 23.90
N ALA A 48 9.10 -3.29 23.31
CA ALA A 48 9.58 -2.11 24.01
C ALA A 48 8.63 -1.67 25.13
N GLU A 49 7.31 -1.70 24.89
CA GLU A 49 6.30 -1.40 25.92
C GLU A 49 6.35 -2.45 27.06
N LEU A 50 6.42 -3.74 26.72
CA LEU A 50 6.54 -4.79 27.72
C LEU A 50 7.78 -4.59 28.61
N LYS A 51 8.94 -4.37 27.98
CA LYS A 51 10.20 -4.11 28.71
C LYS A 51 10.11 -2.86 29.60
N PHE A 52 9.43 -1.80 29.12
CA PHE A 52 9.19 -0.61 29.91
C PHE A 52 8.36 -0.94 31.16
N LEU A 53 7.25 -1.64 31.02
CA LEU A 53 6.37 -2.03 32.13
C LEU A 53 7.07 -2.96 33.14
N GLU A 54 7.87 -3.90 32.67
CA GLU A 54 8.71 -4.79 33.52
C GLU A 54 9.74 -3.97 34.30
N SER A 55 10.33 -2.94 33.67
CA SER A 55 11.31 -2.07 34.30
C SER A 55 10.73 -1.24 35.45
N LEU A 56 9.43 -0.97 35.45
CA LEU A 56 8.76 -0.25 36.54
C LEU A 56 8.64 -1.11 37.80
N GLN A 57 8.58 -2.42 37.64
CA GLN A 57 8.53 -3.39 38.75
C GLN A 57 9.89 -3.60 39.39
N THR A 58 10.97 -3.60 38.56
CA THR A 58 12.34 -3.87 39.04
C THR A 58 13.03 -2.64 39.62
N LYS A 59 12.62 -1.43 39.25
CA LYS A 59 13.13 -0.20 39.81
C LYS A 59 12.48 0.05 41.17
N GLN A 60 13.27 0.23 42.23
CA GLN A 60 12.79 0.58 43.58
C GLN A 60 12.20 2.00 43.67
N VAL A 61 11.50 2.46 42.63
CA VAL A 61 10.86 3.77 42.52
C VAL A 61 9.36 3.60 42.63
N PRO A 62 8.63 4.39 43.42
CA PRO A 62 7.18 4.29 43.52
C PRO A 62 6.51 4.42 42.16
N ILE A 63 5.60 3.48 41.85
CA ILE A 63 4.83 3.48 40.62
C ILE A 63 3.85 4.64 40.66
N LYS A 64 3.92 5.53 39.68
CA LYS A 64 3.00 6.67 39.53
C LYS A 64 1.90 6.36 38.54
N ALA A 65 0.70 6.88 38.74
CA ALA A 65 -0.40 6.77 37.80
C ALA A 65 -0.02 7.25 36.37
N SER A 66 0.83 8.27 36.26
CA SER A 66 1.35 8.78 34.97
C SER A 66 2.16 7.73 34.19
N HIS A 67 2.85 6.82 34.85
CA HIS A 67 3.59 5.74 34.18
C HIS A 67 2.64 4.75 33.49
N ILE A 68 1.49 4.49 34.11
CA ILE A 68 0.45 3.58 33.58
C ILE A 68 -0.32 4.26 32.45
N GLN A 69 -0.56 5.58 32.57
CA GLN A 69 -1.30 6.35 31.57
C GLN A 69 -0.49 6.64 30.30
N SER A 70 0.85 6.61 30.37
CA SER A 70 1.72 6.93 29.23
C SER A 70 1.97 5.77 28.27
N THR A 71 1.37 4.59 28.49
CA THR A 71 1.54 3.42 27.62
C THR A 71 0.81 3.57 26.29
N ASN A 72 1.45 3.09 25.22
CA ASN A 72 0.86 3.01 23.88
C ASN A 72 0.10 1.69 23.60
N LEU A 73 -0.10 0.84 24.62
CA LEU A 73 -0.67 -0.49 24.43
C LEU A 73 -2.06 -0.47 23.81
N THR A 74 -2.92 0.49 24.17
CA THR A 74 -4.26 0.62 23.57
C THR A 74 -4.19 0.85 22.06
N HIS A 75 -3.27 1.71 21.61
CA HIS A 75 -3.03 1.93 20.17
C HIS A 75 -2.48 0.66 19.51
N LEU A 76 -1.46 0.03 20.10
CA LEU A 76 -0.86 -1.20 19.56
C LEU A 76 -1.88 -2.35 19.50
N GLN A 77 -2.76 -2.47 20.50
CA GLN A 77 -3.87 -3.41 20.50
C GLN A 77 -4.82 -3.16 19.34
N GLY A 78 -5.18 -1.90 19.10
CA GLY A 78 -6.00 -1.50 17.96
C GLY A 78 -5.33 -1.87 16.63
N VAL A 79 -4.02 -1.65 16.48
CA VAL A 79 -3.27 -2.01 15.26
C VAL A 79 -3.25 -3.53 15.04
N VAL A 80 -2.95 -4.32 16.08
CA VAL A 80 -2.98 -5.81 15.98
C VAL A 80 -4.38 -6.28 15.60
N LYS A 81 -5.43 -5.79 16.29
CA LYS A 81 -6.82 -6.15 16.02
C LYS A 81 -7.23 -5.78 14.58
N ALA A 82 -6.93 -4.57 14.14
CA ALA A 82 -7.21 -4.13 12.77
C ALA A 82 -6.48 -4.99 11.73
N THR A 83 -5.23 -5.39 12.01
CA THR A 83 -4.46 -6.28 11.12
C THR A 83 -5.07 -7.66 10.99
N GLU A 84 -5.60 -8.21 12.09
CA GLU A 84 -6.25 -9.54 12.09
C GLU A 84 -7.62 -9.54 11.43
N GLN A 85 -8.37 -8.45 11.58
CA GLN A 85 -9.74 -8.33 11.09
C GLN A 85 -9.85 -7.86 9.64
N SER A 86 -8.76 -7.27 9.10
CA SER A 86 -8.76 -6.76 7.73
C SER A 86 -8.32 -7.82 6.73
N ASN A 87 -8.94 -7.82 5.55
CA ASN A 87 -8.55 -8.68 4.45
C ASN A 87 -7.38 -8.06 3.66
N GLY A 88 -6.53 -8.92 3.07
CA GLY A 88 -5.48 -8.49 2.15
C GLY A 88 -4.53 -7.44 2.75
N VAL A 89 -4.11 -7.61 4.01
CA VAL A 89 -3.16 -6.71 4.67
C VAL A 89 -1.78 -6.89 4.04
N VAL A 90 -1.22 -5.80 3.52
CA VAL A 90 0.08 -5.79 2.85
C VAL A 90 1.17 -5.14 3.70
N ALA A 91 0.83 -4.19 4.57
CA ALA A 91 1.81 -3.53 5.43
C ALA A 91 1.19 -2.99 6.72
N VAL A 92 2.05 -2.79 7.75
CA VAL A 92 1.71 -2.08 8.99
C VAL A 92 2.77 -1.03 9.30
N LEU A 93 2.36 0.07 9.95
CA LEU A 93 3.20 1.18 10.38
C LEU A 93 4.10 1.72 9.25
N ARG A 94 3.53 1.86 8.06
CA ARG A 94 4.23 2.38 6.87
C ARG A 94 4.11 3.90 6.80
N THR A 95 5.24 4.55 6.52
CA THR A 95 5.30 5.99 6.29
C THR A 95 5.15 6.29 4.81
N PHE A 96 4.28 7.24 4.47
CA PHE A 96 4.14 7.80 3.14
C PHE A 96 4.55 9.28 3.17
N ASN A 97 5.28 9.69 2.14
CA ASN A 97 5.67 11.08 1.94
C ASN A 97 4.87 11.65 0.77
N PHE A 98 4.47 12.89 0.86
CA PHE A 98 3.83 13.59 -0.26
C PHE A 98 4.35 15.03 -0.34
N SER A 99 4.22 15.62 -1.52
CA SER A 99 4.58 17.02 -1.75
C SER A 99 3.31 17.85 -1.65
N PRO A 100 3.18 18.76 -0.67
CA PRO A 100 2.02 19.64 -0.60
C PRO A 100 1.89 20.44 -1.89
N SER A 101 0.65 20.72 -2.29
CA SER A 101 0.35 21.57 -3.44
C SER A 101 1.04 22.93 -3.31
N LYS A 102 1.45 23.53 -4.44
CA LYS A 102 2.31 24.71 -4.55
C LYS A 102 1.83 25.98 -3.82
N ASP A 103 0.64 25.97 -3.22
CA ASP A 103 0.06 27.12 -2.53
C ASP A 103 0.50 27.28 -1.06
N SER A 104 1.31 26.35 -0.53
CA SER A 104 1.91 26.49 0.79
C SER A 104 3.36 26.96 0.64
N GLU A 105 3.64 28.17 1.09
CA GLU A 105 4.96 28.83 1.05
C GLU A 105 6.07 28.13 1.85
N GLN A 106 5.79 26.98 2.47
CA GLN A 106 6.76 26.18 3.20
C GLN A 106 6.92 24.80 2.54
N GLN A 107 8.09 24.54 1.95
CA GLN A 107 8.55 23.21 1.54
C GLN A 107 8.76 22.31 2.76
N VAL A 108 7.72 21.97 3.48
CA VAL A 108 7.78 20.95 4.52
C VAL A 108 7.47 19.61 3.85
N ASN A 109 8.46 18.72 3.81
CA ASN A 109 8.23 17.32 3.47
C ASN A 109 7.20 16.77 4.46
N THR A 110 5.96 16.70 4.03
CA THR A 110 4.87 16.22 4.87
C THR A 110 4.76 14.70 4.70
N SER A 111 4.66 13.99 5.81
CA SER A 111 4.54 12.54 5.82
C SER A 111 3.40 12.10 6.72
N CYS A 112 2.73 11.01 6.38
CA CYS A 112 1.77 10.35 7.25
C CYS A 112 2.20 8.90 7.54
N ILE A 113 1.88 8.42 8.73
CA ILE A 113 2.10 7.02 9.13
C ILE A 113 0.75 6.32 9.12
N VAL A 114 0.58 5.41 8.19
CA VAL A 114 -0.59 4.53 8.10
C VAL A 114 -0.36 3.33 9.00
N ASP A 115 -1.29 3.07 9.91
CA ASP A 115 -1.11 2.01 10.90
C ASP A 115 -1.34 0.62 10.30
N VAL A 116 -2.34 0.46 9.42
CA VAL A 116 -2.60 -0.79 8.68
C VAL A 116 -2.98 -0.46 7.23
N ILE A 117 -2.38 -1.14 6.27
CA ILE A 117 -2.70 -1.05 4.85
C ILE A 117 -3.37 -2.35 4.44
N ALA A 118 -4.67 -2.29 4.22
CA ALA A 118 -5.55 -3.42 3.94
C ALA A 118 -6.06 -3.43 2.50
N ASN A 119 -6.83 -4.46 2.14
CA ASN A 119 -7.45 -4.64 0.83
C ASN A 119 -6.44 -4.49 -0.32
N ASN A 120 -5.29 -5.17 -0.20
CA ASN A 120 -4.19 -5.10 -1.18
C ASN A 120 -3.70 -3.68 -1.47
N GLY A 121 -3.74 -2.80 -0.46
CA GLY A 121 -3.25 -1.42 -0.56
C GLY A 121 -4.35 -0.37 -0.74
N SER A 122 -5.58 -0.75 -1.06
CA SER A 122 -6.68 0.18 -1.36
C SER A 122 -7.38 0.75 -0.12
N ASN A 123 -7.06 0.27 1.08
CA ASN A 123 -7.59 0.84 2.33
C ASN A 123 -6.45 1.17 3.30
N TRP A 124 -6.40 2.42 3.76
CA TRP A 124 -5.45 2.95 4.72
C TRP A 124 -6.14 3.19 6.06
N ILE A 125 -5.79 2.40 7.07
CA ILE A 125 -6.41 2.47 8.39
C ILE A 125 -5.47 3.22 9.35
N LYS A 126 -6.00 4.28 9.95
CA LYS A 126 -5.40 4.99 11.08
C LYS A 126 -6.13 4.62 12.36
N VAL A 127 -5.40 4.09 13.33
CA VAL A 127 -5.95 3.70 14.63
C VAL A 127 -5.89 4.87 15.60
N ILE A 128 -7.03 5.24 16.17
CA ILE A 128 -7.18 6.34 17.12
C ILE A 128 -7.55 5.77 18.49
N ALA A 129 -6.61 5.82 19.43
CA ALA A 129 -6.78 5.30 20.79
C ALA A 129 -6.98 6.41 21.85
N ARG A 130 -7.05 7.66 21.44
CA ARG A 130 -7.24 8.80 22.35
C ARG A 130 -8.66 8.83 22.92
N ASN A 131 -8.81 9.47 24.08
CA ASN A 131 -10.11 9.70 24.70
C ASN A 131 -11.00 10.60 23.83
N PRO A 132 -12.26 10.24 23.54
CA PRO A 132 -13.17 11.00 22.67
C PRO A 132 -13.40 12.44 23.16
N LYS A 133 -13.58 12.65 24.48
CA LYS A 133 -13.76 13.99 25.05
C LYS A 133 -12.53 14.88 24.85
N SER A 134 -11.33 14.30 24.94
CA SER A 134 -10.09 15.03 24.69
C SER A 134 -9.94 15.41 23.22
N LEU A 135 -10.29 14.49 22.31
CA LEU A 135 -10.28 14.74 20.86
C LEU A 135 -11.25 15.87 20.49
N HIS A 136 -12.47 15.84 21.05
CA HIS A 136 -13.47 16.87 20.83
C HIS A 136 -13.01 18.25 21.29
N LYS A 137 -12.44 18.36 22.51
CA LYS A 137 -11.91 19.63 23.05
C LYS A 137 -10.76 20.20 22.18
N ILE A 138 -9.87 19.34 21.71
CA ILE A 138 -8.77 19.78 20.81
C ILE A 138 -9.34 20.32 19.50
N TRP A 139 -10.33 19.62 18.93
CA TRP A 139 -11.00 20.03 17.69
C TRP A 139 -11.75 21.36 17.84
N GLU A 140 -12.37 21.64 19.00
CA GLU A 140 -12.98 22.93 19.33
C GLU A 140 -11.99 24.04 19.60
N GLY A 141 -10.68 23.79 19.49
CA GLY A 141 -9.64 24.79 19.76
C GLY A 141 -9.29 24.95 21.24
N GLN A 142 -9.77 24.07 22.12
CA GLN A 142 -9.49 24.08 23.56
C GLN A 142 -8.28 23.19 23.93
N GLY A 143 -7.48 22.78 22.94
CA GLY A 143 -6.25 22.00 23.13
C GLY A 143 -5.12 22.80 23.74
N GLN A 144 -4.10 22.10 24.25
CA GLN A 144 -2.87 22.71 24.71
C GLN A 144 -1.92 22.98 23.55
N PHE A 145 -0.97 23.90 23.72
CA PHE A 145 0.04 24.18 22.70
C PHE A 145 0.81 22.92 22.32
N GLY A 146 0.82 22.61 21.02
CA GLY A 146 1.47 21.41 20.45
C GLY A 146 0.56 20.20 20.29
N ASP A 147 -0.70 20.24 20.72
CA ASP A 147 -1.69 19.22 20.41
C ASP A 147 -2.00 19.21 18.92
N LYS A 148 -1.90 18.02 18.31
CA LYS A 148 -2.26 17.87 16.90
C LYS A 148 -3.75 17.63 16.77
N ASP A 149 -4.43 18.53 16.08
CA ASP A 149 -5.83 18.34 15.70
C ASP A 149 -5.98 17.13 14.78
N LEU A 150 -6.99 16.33 15.06
CA LEU A 150 -7.31 15.14 14.28
C LEU A 150 -7.86 15.50 12.89
N PHE A 151 -8.56 16.63 12.79
CA PHE A 151 -9.08 17.13 11.52
C PHE A 151 -7.97 17.55 10.57
N ASP A 152 -6.92 18.21 11.07
CA ASP A 152 -5.74 18.54 10.28
C ASP A 152 -4.94 17.29 9.90
N GLN A 153 -4.86 16.30 10.78
CA GLN A 153 -4.29 15.01 10.43
C GLN A 153 -5.07 14.33 9.30
N ALA A 154 -6.41 14.38 9.33
CA ALA A 154 -7.26 13.81 8.30
C ALA A 154 -7.00 14.44 6.93
N LYS A 155 -6.88 15.77 6.85
CA LYS A 155 -6.50 16.48 5.61
C LYS A 155 -5.19 15.96 5.04
N VAL A 156 -4.17 15.79 5.90
CA VAL A 156 -2.86 15.24 5.50
C VAL A 156 -2.99 13.84 4.94
N PHE A 157 -3.79 12.97 5.56
CA PHE A 157 -4.03 11.61 5.07
C PHE A 157 -4.74 11.58 3.72
N VAL A 158 -5.79 12.41 3.55
CA VAL A 158 -6.54 12.51 2.28
C VAL A 158 -5.63 13.02 1.16
N GLU A 159 -4.85 14.08 1.38
CA GLU A 159 -3.92 14.60 0.37
C GLU A 159 -2.82 13.58 0.05
N CYS A 160 -2.26 12.93 1.06
CA CYS A 160 -1.25 11.89 0.86
C CYS A 160 -1.80 10.71 0.05
N SER A 161 -3.06 10.30 0.26
CA SER A 161 -3.67 9.20 -0.49
C SER A 161 -3.79 9.46 -1.99
N LYS A 162 -3.94 10.73 -2.40
CA LYS A 162 -4.01 11.13 -3.81
C LYS A 162 -2.70 10.90 -4.57
N ASP A 163 -1.56 11.00 -3.88
CA ASP A 163 -0.24 10.76 -4.48
C ASP A 163 0.11 9.26 -4.57
N HIS A 164 -0.67 8.41 -3.90
CA HIS A 164 -0.42 6.97 -3.81
C HIS A 164 -1.59 6.09 -4.29
N PRO A 165 -2.10 6.31 -5.52
CA PRO A 165 -3.22 5.51 -6.02
C PRO A 165 -2.84 4.03 -6.18
N VAL A 166 -3.79 3.16 -5.90
CA VAL A 166 -3.72 1.71 -6.11
C VAL A 166 -4.74 1.35 -7.18
N HIS A 167 -4.32 0.66 -8.23
CA HIS A 167 -5.16 0.37 -9.40
C HIS A 167 -5.91 1.62 -9.92
N PHE A 168 -5.20 2.75 -9.98
CA PHE A 168 -5.68 4.06 -10.45
C PHE A 168 -6.79 4.70 -9.58
N GLN A 169 -7.05 4.17 -8.38
CA GLN A 169 -7.95 4.75 -7.39
C GLN A 169 -7.17 5.19 -6.16
N ASN A 170 -7.59 6.31 -5.57
CA ASN A 170 -7.02 6.73 -4.30
C ASN A 170 -7.44 5.74 -3.21
N PRO A 171 -6.53 5.31 -2.33
CA PRO A 171 -6.89 4.51 -1.17
C PRO A 171 -7.99 5.18 -0.35
N VAL A 172 -8.93 4.40 0.13
CA VAL A 172 -9.91 4.85 1.14
C VAL A 172 -9.15 5.07 2.45
N VAL A 173 -9.32 6.22 3.06
CA VAL A 173 -8.73 6.51 4.37
C VAL A 173 -9.76 6.24 5.45
N THR A 174 -9.48 5.26 6.31
CA THR A 174 -10.34 4.87 7.43
C THR A 174 -9.71 5.30 8.75
N PHE A 175 -10.45 5.99 9.60
CA PHE A 175 -10.06 6.26 10.99
C PHE A 175 -10.84 5.32 11.90
N LEU A 176 -10.09 4.39 12.55
CA LEU A 176 -10.62 3.40 13.48
C LEU A 176 -10.49 3.89 14.93
N PHE A 177 -11.58 4.24 15.56
CA PHE A 177 -11.64 4.75 16.92
C PHE A 177 -11.80 3.61 17.93
N CYS A 178 -10.77 3.38 18.76
CA CYS A 178 -10.82 2.33 19.78
C CYS A 178 -11.72 2.67 20.96
N ASN A 179 -11.91 3.94 21.25
CA ASN A 179 -12.65 4.45 22.40
C ASN A 179 -13.89 5.27 22.00
N GLY A 180 -14.25 5.24 20.72
CA GLY A 180 -15.34 6.04 20.14
C GLY A 180 -14.90 7.45 19.71
N VAL A 181 -15.83 8.14 19.05
CA VAL A 181 -15.70 9.50 18.51
C VAL A 181 -16.99 10.26 18.73
N THR A 182 -16.96 11.56 18.97
CA THR A 182 -18.14 12.40 19.12
C THR A 182 -18.84 12.62 17.78
N GLU A 183 -20.17 12.80 17.80
CA GLU A 183 -21.00 12.90 16.60
C GLU A 183 -20.56 14.04 15.67
N SER A 184 -20.33 15.24 16.22
CA SER A 184 -19.92 16.40 15.43
C SER A 184 -18.54 16.21 14.78
N LEU A 185 -17.56 15.64 15.50
CA LEU A 185 -16.24 15.35 14.94
C LEU A 185 -16.33 14.27 13.86
N ALA A 186 -17.14 13.21 14.08
CA ALA A 186 -17.35 12.17 13.10
C ALA A 186 -17.92 12.72 11.79
N LYS A 187 -18.95 13.58 11.87
CA LYS A 187 -19.55 14.25 10.70
C LYS A 187 -18.52 15.06 9.91
N CYS A 188 -17.71 15.87 10.59
CA CYS A 188 -16.67 16.66 9.92
C CYS A 188 -15.61 15.79 9.24
N LEU A 189 -15.23 14.65 9.81
CA LEU A 189 -14.31 13.70 9.21
C LEU A 189 -14.92 13.02 7.97
N ILE A 190 -16.18 12.63 8.03
CA ILE A 190 -16.91 12.04 6.88
C ILE A 190 -17.03 13.04 5.74
N GLU A 191 -17.31 14.31 6.01
CA GLU A 191 -17.34 15.38 5.00
C GLU A 191 -15.97 15.58 4.30
N LEU A 192 -14.87 15.30 4.99
CA LEU A 192 -13.52 15.29 4.39
C LEU A 192 -13.26 14.04 3.52
N GLY A 193 -14.17 13.06 3.53
CA GLY A 193 -13.99 11.79 2.82
C GLY A 193 -13.26 10.72 3.62
N ILE A 194 -13.21 10.84 4.95
CA ILE A 194 -12.69 9.80 5.85
C ILE A 194 -13.81 8.79 6.14
N ASP A 195 -13.51 7.50 6.01
CA ASP A 195 -14.34 6.44 6.54
C ASP A 195 -14.13 6.35 8.07
N VAL A 196 -15.21 6.52 8.84
CA VAL A 196 -15.16 6.56 10.30
C VAL A 196 -15.69 5.24 10.86
N GLN A 197 -14.84 4.52 11.60
CA GLN A 197 -15.18 3.24 12.23
C GLN A 197 -15.01 3.32 13.75
N GLY A 198 -15.98 2.80 14.49
CA GLY A 198 -16.03 2.81 15.96
C GLY A 198 -17.35 3.38 16.47
N ASP A 199 -17.52 3.39 17.80
CA ASP A 199 -18.72 3.88 18.44
C ASP A 199 -18.85 5.41 18.28
N VAL A 200 -20.03 5.89 17.84
CA VAL A 200 -20.33 7.32 17.80
C VAL A 200 -21.00 7.72 19.09
N LEU A 201 -20.43 8.68 19.79
CA LEU A 201 -20.84 9.16 21.09
C LEU A 201 -21.51 10.53 20.96
N VAL A 202 -22.50 10.78 21.82
CA VAL A 202 -23.12 12.12 21.94
C VAL A 202 -22.06 13.15 22.31
N ASP A 203 -22.15 14.33 21.73
CA ASP A 203 -21.24 15.43 22.02
C ASP A 203 -21.29 15.79 23.52
N PRO A 204 -20.15 16.15 24.15
CA PRO A 204 -20.12 16.59 25.52
C PRO A 204 -20.94 17.89 25.65
N VAL A 205 -21.99 17.84 26.47
CA VAL A 205 -22.78 19.05 26.78
C VAL A 205 -21.89 20.03 27.50
N ASN A 206 -21.73 21.23 26.96
CA ASN A 206 -21.07 22.33 27.69
C ASN A 206 -21.85 22.60 28.99
N GLU A 207 -21.20 22.40 30.13
CA GLU A 207 -21.81 22.60 31.48
C GLU A 207 -22.30 24.04 31.77
N ALA A 208 -22.29 24.92 30.77
CA ALA A 208 -22.73 26.32 30.92
C ALA A 208 -24.24 26.52 30.70
N VAL A 209 -25.01 25.53 30.32
CA VAL A 209 -26.47 25.61 30.19
C VAL A 209 -27.10 24.39 30.86
N SER A 210 -27.22 24.44 32.19
CA SER A 210 -28.04 23.54 32.96
C SER A 210 -29.48 24.03 32.86
N LEU A 211 -30.41 23.21 32.32
CA LEU A 211 -31.76 22.98 32.81
C LEU A 211 -32.56 22.05 31.85
N ARG A 212 -32.62 20.84 32.20
CA ARG A 212 -33.71 19.81 32.21
C ARG A 212 -33.20 18.43 31.77
N PRO A 213 -33.50 17.41 32.56
CA PRO A 213 -33.20 16.02 32.18
C PRO A 213 -34.42 15.47 31.43
N GLU A 214 -34.26 15.26 30.13
CA GLU A 214 -35.11 14.31 29.43
C GLU A 214 -34.24 13.12 29.04
N ALA A 215 -34.63 11.96 29.57
CA ALA A 215 -34.04 10.69 29.27
C ALA A 215 -34.20 10.38 27.76
N VAL A 216 -33.13 10.50 27.01
CA VAL A 216 -33.08 9.96 25.65
C VAL A 216 -32.35 8.63 25.74
N SER A 217 -33.11 7.56 25.51
CA SER A 217 -32.63 6.21 25.34
C SER A 217 -31.47 6.17 24.35
N SER A 218 -30.33 5.58 24.78
CA SER A 218 -29.21 5.29 23.92
C SER A 218 -29.62 4.27 22.85
N SER A 219 -30.01 4.79 21.69
CA SER A 219 -30.14 4.05 20.47
C SER A 219 -28.74 3.93 19.90
N CYS A 220 -28.11 2.77 19.99
CA CYS A 220 -26.98 2.37 19.17
C CYS A 220 -27.42 2.49 17.70
N MET A 221 -27.14 3.60 17.06
CA MET A 221 -27.10 3.62 15.61
C MET A 221 -25.85 2.86 15.17
N GLN A 222 -26.02 1.58 14.90
CA GLN A 222 -25.13 0.90 13.96
C GLN A 222 -25.31 1.65 12.64
N LEU A 223 -24.32 2.47 12.28
CA LEU A 223 -24.18 2.94 10.93
C LEU A 223 -23.93 1.69 10.10
N ASP A 224 -25.00 1.18 9.48
CA ASP A 224 -24.88 0.22 8.41
C ASP A 224 -23.84 0.77 7.44
N SER A 225 -22.76 0.04 7.34
CA SER A 225 -21.72 0.25 6.34
C SER A 225 -22.31 -0.11 4.96
N ASN A 226 -23.23 0.68 4.47
CA ASN A 226 -23.46 0.86 3.06
C ASN A 226 -22.29 1.69 2.49
N ALA A 227 -21.09 1.15 2.63
CA ALA A 227 -20.07 1.36 1.62
C ALA A 227 -20.72 0.79 0.36
N GLU A 228 -21.33 1.66 -0.45
CA GLU A 228 -21.55 1.34 -1.85
C GLU A 228 -20.27 0.70 -2.32
N SER A 229 -20.31 -0.59 -2.58
CA SER A 229 -19.22 -1.33 -3.16
C SER A 229 -18.92 -0.60 -4.46
N LYS A 230 -17.90 0.27 -4.44
CA LYS A 230 -17.40 0.90 -5.65
C LYS A 230 -17.13 -0.24 -6.58
N ILE A 231 -17.97 -0.36 -7.63
CA ILE A 231 -17.84 -1.39 -8.67
C ILE A 231 -16.37 -1.43 -9.04
N PRO A 232 -15.71 -2.60 -8.97
CA PRO A 232 -14.31 -2.71 -9.35
C PRO A 232 -14.18 -2.11 -10.75
N ILE A 233 -13.36 -1.06 -10.90
CA ILE A 233 -13.11 -0.50 -12.23
C ILE A 233 -12.48 -1.62 -13.02
N THR A 234 -13.23 -2.17 -13.99
CA THR A 234 -12.68 -3.13 -14.93
C THR A 234 -11.66 -2.37 -15.78
N ILE A 235 -10.38 -2.63 -15.55
CA ILE A 235 -9.30 -1.97 -16.29
C ILE A 235 -9.20 -2.66 -17.65
N ASN A 236 -9.80 -2.04 -18.66
CA ASN A 236 -9.85 -2.58 -20.02
C ASN A 236 -8.66 -2.11 -20.89
N ARG A 237 -7.61 -1.55 -20.28
CA ARG A 237 -6.43 -1.02 -20.98
C ARG A 237 -5.15 -1.63 -20.46
N VAL A 238 -4.31 -2.01 -21.40
CA VAL A 238 -2.97 -2.56 -21.12
C VAL A 238 -1.94 -1.72 -21.87
N ASN A 239 -0.89 -1.32 -21.16
CA ASN A 239 0.27 -0.65 -21.73
C ASN A 239 1.41 -1.67 -21.86
N LEU A 240 1.89 -1.91 -23.07
CA LEU A 240 2.95 -2.88 -23.30
C LEU A 240 4.33 -2.22 -23.19
N ASP A 241 5.16 -2.76 -22.31
CA ASP A 241 6.59 -2.44 -22.29
C ASP A 241 7.31 -3.19 -23.41
N VAL A 242 8.46 -2.68 -23.84
CA VAL A 242 9.32 -3.30 -24.85
C VAL A 242 9.64 -4.77 -24.52
N SER A 243 9.88 -5.06 -23.24
CA SER A 243 10.17 -6.43 -22.78
C SER A 243 9.01 -7.40 -23.03
N THR A 244 7.77 -6.92 -22.99
CA THR A 244 6.58 -7.70 -23.27
C THR A 244 6.40 -7.92 -24.76
N MET A 245 6.56 -6.87 -25.58
CA MET A 245 6.50 -7.00 -27.02
C MET A 245 7.57 -7.96 -27.55
N ILE A 246 8.80 -7.87 -27.04
CA ILE A 246 9.86 -8.83 -27.36
C ILE A 246 9.46 -10.25 -26.97
N ALA A 247 8.95 -10.45 -25.75
CA ALA A 247 8.52 -11.77 -25.30
C ALA A 247 7.36 -12.33 -26.14
N PHE A 248 6.43 -11.49 -26.58
CA PHE A 248 5.30 -11.89 -27.40
C PHE A 248 5.74 -12.42 -28.78
N VAL A 249 6.72 -11.79 -29.42
CA VAL A 249 7.18 -12.11 -30.77
C VAL A 249 8.35 -13.08 -30.81
N SER A 250 9.02 -13.33 -29.70
CA SER A 250 10.20 -14.19 -29.57
C SER A 250 9.95 -15.61 -30.11
N ALA A 251 10.95 -16.19 -30.75
CA ALA A 251 10.89 -17.60 -31.17
C ALA A 251 10.73 -18.53 -29.97
N VAL A 252 11.37 -18.24 -28.82
CA VAL A 252 11.23 -19.04 -27.57
C VAL A 252 9.78 -19.24 -27.16
N THR A 253 8.98 -18.19 -27.18
CA THR A 253 7.55 -18.25 -26.81
C THR A 253 6.66 -18.83 -27.91
N ASN A 254 7.18 -18.89 -29.14
CA ASN A 254 6.48 -19.37 -30.34
C ASN A 254 7.05 -20.70 -30.84
N GLY A 255 7.35 -21.64 -29.96
CA GLY A 255 7.78 -23.01 -30.30
C GLY A 255 9.29 -23.21 -30.29
N GLY A 256 10.12 -22.16 -30.24
CA GLY A 256 11.59 -22.21 -30.21
C GLY A 256 12.21 -22.56 -28.86
N ALA A 257 11.41 -22.96 -27.86
CA ALA A 257 11.93 -23.39 -26.57
C ALA A 257 12.59 -24.78 -26.59
N MET A 258 12.43 -25.54 -27.69
CA MET A 258 12.97 -26.89 -27.86
C MET A 258 14.42 -26.92 -28.34
N PHE A 259 15.20 -25.89 -27.98
CA PHE A 259 16.63 -25.79 -28.25
C PHE A 259 17.44 -25.62 -26.97
N VAL A 260 18.66 -26.17 -26.98
CA VAL A 260 19.70 -25.88 -25.97
C VAL A 260 20.65 -24.85 -26.57
N PHE A 261 20.61 -23.64 -26.04
CA PHE A 261 21.42 -22.53 -26.48
C PHE A 261 22.80 -22.55 -25.80
N LYS A 262 23.84 -22.07 -26.51
CA LYS A 262 25.19 -21.88 -25.94
C LYS A 262 25.22 -20.81 -24.85
N ASP A 263 24.37 -19.78 -25.01
CA ASP A 263 24.21 -18.71 -24.03
C ASP A 263 23.38 -19.20 -22.85
N SER A 264 23.93 -19.10 -21.64
CA SER A 264 23.27 -19.60 -20.41
C SER A 264 21.98 -18.87 -20.07
N ILE A 265 21.88 -17.56 -20.43
CA ILE A 265 20.66 -16.77 -20.20
C ILE A 265 19.55 -17.24 -21.14
N LEU A 266 19.86 -17.39 -22.42
CA LEU A 266 18.89 -17.89 -23.41
C LEU A 266 18.43 -19.30 -23.07
N ASN A 267 19.36 -20.17 -22.64
CA ASN A 267 19.04 -21.52 -22.21
C ASN A 267 18.10 -21.53 -21.00
N SER A 268 18.40 -20.71 -19.98
CA SER A 268 17.53 -20.56 -18.81
C SER A 268 16.13 -20.06 -19.18
N GLN A 269 16.02 -19.14 -20.15
CA GLN A 269 14.72 -18.65 -20.64
C GLN A 269 13.94 -19.73 -21.38
N ALA A 270 14.60 -20.55 -22.21
CA ALA A 270 14.00 -21.69 -22.88
C ALA A 270 13.53 -22.76 -21.88
N GLU A 271 14.30 -23.04 -20.84
CA GLU A 271 13.87 -23.96 -19.77
C GLU A 271 12.64 -23.45 -19.01
N LYS A 272 12.61 -22.16 -18.69
CA LYS A 272 11.44 -21.53 -18.05
C LYS A 272 10.20 -21.63 -18.95
N GLU A 273 10.36 -21.38 -20.25
CA GLU A 273 9.27 -21.47 -21.21
C GLU A 273 8.70 -22.88 -21.31
N ARG A 274 9.55 -23.92 -21.32
CA ARG A 274 9.11 -25.33 -21.29
C ARG A 274 8.31 -25.70 -20.04
N ARG A 275 8.66 -25.10 -18.88
CA ARG A 275 7.97 -25.35 -17.60
C ARG A 275 6.65 -24.59 -17.48
N GLY A 276 6.57 -23.41 -18.06
CA GLY A 276 5.41 -22.53 -18.01
C GLY A 276 5.38 -21.60 -19.21
N PRO A 277 4.64 -21.97 -20.27
CA PRO A 277 4.53 -21.14 -21.47
C PRO A 277 3.97 -19.75 -21.17
N LEU A 278 4.67 -18.71 -21.62
CA LEU A 278 4.31 -17.33 -21.34
C LEU A 278 3.26 -16.79 -22.31
N LEU A 279 3.34 -17.19 -23.59
CA LEU A 279 2.46 -16.63 -24.62
C LEU A 279 0.97 -16.87 -24.35
N PRO A 280 0.52 -18.07 -23.93
CA PRO A 280 -0.88 -18.31 -23.58
C PRO A 280 -1.35 -17.40 -22.44
N LEU A 281 -0.51 -17.20 -21.42
CA LEU A 281 -0.79 -16.32 -20.27
C LEU A 281 -0.97 -14.85 -20.72
N LEU A 282 -0.13 -14.37 -21.64
CA LEU A 282 -0.25 -13.02 -22.18
C LEU A 282 -1.50 -12.87 -23.04
N ILE A 283 -1.83 -13.85 -23.89
CA ILE A 283 -3.02 -13.83 -24.73
C ILE A 283 -4.28 -13.77 -23.86
N GLU A 284 -4.39 -14.66 -22.86
CA GLU A 284 -5.51 -14.67 -21.91
C GLU A 284 -5.62 -13.32 -21.17
N TYR A 285 -4.48 -12.76 -20.74
CA TYR A 285 -4.48 -11.47 -20.05
C TYR A 285 -4.92 -10.32 -20.96
N PHE A 286 -4.61 -10.37 -22.26
CA PHE A 286 -4.96 -9.31 -23.23
C PHE A 286 -6.39 -9.41 -23.73
N GLU A 287 -7.05 -10.54 -23.55
CA GLU A 287 -8.40 -10.77 -24.05
C GLU A 287 -9.38 -9.69 -23.58
N GLY A 288 -10.09 -9.08 -24.52
CA GLY A 288 -11.07 -8.02 -24.24
C GLY A 288 -10.47 -6.67 -23.80
N LYS A 289 -9.14 -6.48 -23.90
CA LYS A 289 -8.48 -5.24 -23.50
C LYS A 289 -7.90 -4.46 -24.67
N GLU A 290 -7.90 -3.13 -24.55
CA GLU A 290 -7.22 -2.23 -25.48
C GLU A 290 -5.71 -2.27 -25.21
N LEU A 291 -4.91 -2.65 -26.21
CA LEU A 291 -3.46 -2.73 -26.13
C LEU A 291 -2.86 -1.38 -26.57
N LEU A 292 -2.19 -0.70 -25.64
CA LEU A 292 -1.55 0.60 -25.84
C LEU A 292 -0.03 0.44 -25.79
N VAL A 293 0.67 1.22 -26.61
CA VAL A 293 2.13 1.33 -26.56
C VAL A 293 2.52 2.78 -26.82
N CYS A 294 3.39 3.33 -25.98
CA CYS A 294 3.90 4.68 -26.18
C CYS A 294 4.94 4.74 -27.31
N SER A 295 5.02 5.89 -27.97
CA SER A 295 5.88 6.08 -29.16
C SER A 295 7.36 5.73 -28.90
N SER A 296 7.90 6.09 -27.73
CA SER A 296 9.27 5.70 -27.35
C SER A 296 9.45 4.19 -27.28
N ALA A 297 8.47 3.45 -26.75
CA ALA A 297 8.55 1.99 -26.64
C ALA A 297 8.47 1.32 -28.03
N ILE A 298 7.63 1.83 -28.94
CA ILE A 298 7.55 1.36 -30.31
C ILE A 298 8.89 1.51 -31.01
N ASN A 299 9.45 2.72 -30.99
CA ASN A 299 10.71 3.02 -31.65
C ASN A 299 11.87 2.11 -31.17
N ASP A 300 11.88 1.80 -29.88
CA ASP A 300 12.88 0.92 -29.30
C ASP A 300 12.65 -0.55 -29.68
N PHE A 301 11.39 -0.99 -29.66
CA PHE A 301 11.01 -2.34 -30.06
C PHE A 301 11.39 -2.59 -31.53
N GLU A 302 11.00 -1.70 -32.43
CA GLU A 302 11.32 -1.80 -33.85
C GLU A 302 12.83 -1.86 -34.11
N LYS A 303 13.61 -0.98 -33.47
CA LYS A 303 15.08 -1.01 -33.56
C LYS A 303 15.66 -2.36 -33.13
N ILE A 304 15.19 -2.92 -32.00
CA ILE A 304 15.66 -4.21 -31.49
C ILE A 304 15.32 -5.33 -32.47
N VAL A 305 14.06 -5.40 -32.92
CA VAL A 305 13.59 -6.44 -33.84
C VAL A 305 14.33 -6.36 -35.19
N GLN A 306 14.54 -5.16 -35.71
CA GLN A 306 15.28 -4.97 -36.98
C GLN A 306 16.76 -5.39 -36.85
N THR A 307 17.37 -5.13 -35.69
CA THR A 307 18.80 -5.40 -35.48
C THR A 307 19.11 -6.87 -35.22
N ILE A 308 18.31 -7.55 -34.39
CA ILE A 308 18.62 -8.90 -33.91
C ILE A 308 17.52 -9.93 -34.15
N GLY A 309 16.32 -9.51 -34.55
CA GLY A 309 15.20 -10.41 -34.81
C GLY A 309 15.40 -11.25 -36.08
N GLY A 310 15.01 -12.51 -36.01
CA GLY A 310 14.91 -13.39 -37.16
C GLY A 310 13.68 -13.10 -38.05
N PRO A 311 13.59 -13.73 -39.25
CA PRO A 311 12.51 -13.47 -40.19
C PRO A 311 11.09 -13.66 -39.62
N LYS A 312 10.85 -14.75 -38.91
CA LYS A 312 9.55 -15.02 -38.27
C LYS A 312 9.26 -14.11 -37.10
N GLU A 313 10.30 -13.71 -36.34
CA GLU A 313 10.15 -12.73 -35.27
C GLU A 313 9.79 -11.34 -35.83
N LYS A 314 10.33 -10.94 -36.97
CA LYS A 314 9.97 -9.73 -37.70
C LYS A 314 8.53 -9.77 -38.24
N GLU A 315 8.12 -10.91 -38.77
CA GLU A 315 6.75 -11.13 -39.23
C GLU A 315 5.74 -11.02 -38.08
N ARG A 316 5.99 -11.70 -36.94
CA ARG A 316 5.14 -11.59 -35.75
C ARG A 316 5.13 -10.18 -35.17
N ALA A 317 6.26 -9.45 -35.27
CA ALA A 317 6.31 -8.07 -34.84
C ALA A 317 5.38 -7.18 -35.69
N SER A 318 5.37 -7.37 -37.01
CA SER A 318 4.42 -6.67 -37.89
C SER A 318 2.97 -6.97 -37.52
N GLN A 319 2.64 -8.24 -37.31
CA GLN A 319 1.30 -8.66 -36.89
C GLN A 319 0.88 -8.09 -35.54
N LEU A 320 1.81 -7.99 -34.59
CA LEU A 320 1.56 -7.35 -33.30
C LEU A 320 1.28 -5.85 -33.47
N MET A 321 2.05 -5.15 -34.32
CA MET A 321 1.86 -3.73 -34.58
C MET A 321 0.46 -3.39 -35.14
N ASP A 322 -0.16 -4.30 -35.88
CA ASP A 322 -1.53 -4.14 -36.39
C ASP A 322 -2.61 -4.24 -35.26
N GLN A 323 -2.26 -4.83 -34.14
CA GLN A 323 -3.18 -5.07 -33.02
C GLN A 323 -3.06 -4.03 -31.91
N ILE A 324 -1.98 -3.23 -31.88
CA ILE A 324 -1.71 -2.26 -30.84
C ILE A 324 -2.05 -0.85 -31.29
N ARG A 325 -2.44 -0.04 -30.31
CA ARG A 325 -2.65 1.40 -30.52
C ARG A 325 -1.41 2.19 -30.09
N ASN A 326 -0.79 2.87 -31.04
CA ASN A 326 0.28 3.82 -30.74
C ASN A 326 -0.30 5.05 -30.03
N VAL A 327 0.30 5.45 -28.91
CA VAL A 327 -0.04 6.65 -28.16
C VAL A 327 1.20 7.53 -27.95
N PRO A 328 1.04 8.87 -27.92
CA PRO A 328 2.15 9.76 -27.58
C PRO A 328 2.71 9.47 -26.19
N ASP A 329 3.98 9.78 -25.98
CA ASP A 329 4.60 9.73 -24.66
C ASP A 329 3.92 10.73 -23.71
N GLN A 330 3.34 10.24 -22.62
CA GLN A 330 2.59 11.05 -21.64
C GLN A 330 2.97 10.62 -20.20
N PRO A 331 4.25 10.76 -19.80
CA PRO A 331 4.68 10.31 -18.50
C PRO A 331 3.98 11.07 -17.37
N SER A 332 3.49 10.36 -16.35
CA SER A 332 2.87 10.96 -15.17
C SER A 332 3.88 11.77 -14.34
N LYS A 333 3.40 12.77 -13.60
CA LYS A 333 4.25 13.58 -12.71
C LYS A 333 5.01 12.72 -11.70
N ARG A 334 4.34 11.74 -11.09
CA ARG A 334 4.95 10.85 -10.09
C ARG A 334 6.02 9.94 -10.70
N SER A 335 5.85 9.52 -11.96
CA SER A 335 6.89 8.77 -12.68
C SER A 335 8.13 9.61 -12.93
N MET A 336 7.94 10.86 -13.40
CA MET A 336 9.05 11.79 -13.68
C MET A 336 9.76 12.26 -12.40
N GLY A 337 9.07 12.30 -11.27
CA GLY A 337 9.62 12.64 -9.95
C GLY A 337 10.54 11.59 -9.34
N LEU A 338 10.59 10.38 -9.88
CA LEU A 338 11.51 9.34 -9.42
C LEU A 338 12.98 9.77 -9.59
N LYS A 339 13.79 9.54 -8.57
CA LYS A 339 15.24 9.78 -8.63
C LYS A 339 15.90 8.73 -9.51
N ASP A 340 16.80 9.16 -10.40
CA ASP A 340 17.53 8.27 -11.29
C ASP A 340 18.43 7.30 -10.50
N SER A 341 18.54 6.08 -11.01
CA SER A 341 19.40 5.03 -10.47
C SER A 341 19.75 4.02 -11.56
N ALA A 342 20.54 3.01 -11.23
CA ALA A 342 20.84 1.91 -12.17
C ALA A 342 19.57 1.25 -12.73
N SER A 343 18.51 1.11 -11.90
CA SER A 343 17.23 0.50 -12.28
C SER A 343 16.17 1.52 -12.74
N ILE A 344 16.35 2.81 -12.47
CA ILE A 344 15.41 3.87 -12.85
C ILE A 344 16.05 4.77 -13.89
N LYS A 345 15.65 4.58 -15.16
CA LYS A 345 16.12 5.36 -16.30
C LYS A 345 14.95 6.13 -16.91
N LEU A 346 15.24 7.24 -17.59
CA LEU A 346 14.26 8.09 -18.23
C LEU A 346 13.27 7.29 -19.11
N ARG A 347 13.78 6.36 -19.90
CA ARG A 347 12.96 5.49 -20.76
C ARG A 347 11.90 4.73 -19.96
N SER A 348 12.26 4.09 -18.86
CA SER A 348 11.30 3.38 -18.00
C SER A 348 10.31 4.34 -17.37
N LYS A 349 10.75 5.54 -16.95
CA LYS A 349 9.85 6.57 -16.44
C LYS A 349 8.79 6.97 -17.48
N ILE A 350 9.17 7.09 -18.75
CA ILE A 350 8.26 7.43 -19.86
C ILE A 350 7.24 6.30 -20.06
N VAL A 351 7.71 5.07 -20.24
CA VAL A 351 6.82 3.92 -20.53
C VAL A 351 5.83 3.70 -19.39
N PHE A 352 6.31 3.54 -18.16
CA PHE A 352 5.45 3.29 -17.00
C PHE A 352 4.57 4.50 -16.67
N GLY A 353 5.12 5.71 -16.82
CA GLY A 353 4.38 6.94 -16.59
C GLY A 353 3.27 7.18 -17.61
N THR A 354 3.44 6.75 -18.87
CA THR A 354 2.38 6.81 -19.88
C THR A 354 1.26 5.83 -19.55
N GLY A 355 1.58 4.59 -19.15
CA GLY A 355 0.58 3.64 -18.66
C GLY A 355 -0.20 4.19 -17.47
N ASP A 356 0.50 4.84 -16.53
CA ASP A 356 -0.09 5.47 -15.36
C ASP A 356 -1.06 6.61 -15.71
N THR A 357 -0.67 7.51 -16.62
CA THR A 357 -1.50 8.62 -17.11
C THR A 357 -2.77 8.11 -17.82
N LEU A 358 -2.63 7.07 -18.62
CA LEU A 358 -3.72 6.48 -19.40
C LEU A 358 -4.58 5.49 -18.60
N LYS A 359 -4.26 5.27 -17.32
CA LYS A 359 -4.91 4.27 -16.45
C LYS A 359 -4.89 2.87 -17.08
N ALA A 360 -3.76 2.50 -17.68
CA ALA A 360 -3.50 1.20 -18.31
C ALA A 360 -2.49 0.40 -17.46
N VAL A 361 -2.79 -0.88 -17.21
CA VAL A 361 -1.84 -1.76 -16.50
C VAL A 361 -0.62 -1.96 -17.38
N THR A 362 0.57 -1.66 -16.88
CA THR A 362 1.81 -1.88 -17.63
C THR A 362 2.24 -3.33 -17.51
N VAL A 363 2.25 -4.04 -18.64
CA VAL A 363 2.76 -5.41 -18.72
C VAL A 363 4.26 -5.35 -19.03
N THR A 364 5.08 -6.01 -18.22
CA THR A 364 6.53 -5.87 -18.27
C THR A 364 7.29 -7.02 -17.63
N ALA A 365 8.53 -7.26 -18.09
CA ALA A 365 9.49 -8.11 -17.38
C ALA A 365 10.48 -7.30 -16.51
N ASN A 366 10.35 -5.97 -16.44
CA ASN A 366 11.29 -5.09 -15.73
C ASN A 366 10.97 -4.99 -14.22
N SER A 367 11.09 -6.11 -13.51
CA SER A 367 10.85 -6.16 -12.07
C SER A 367 11.80 -5.27 -11.25
N SER A 368 12.98 -4.97 -11.78
CA SER A 368 13.96 -4.10 -11.11
C SER A 368 13.50 -2.65 -11.05
N PHE A 369 12.91 -2.12 -12.13
CA PHE A 369 12.29 -0.79 -12.13
C PHE A 369 11.12 -0.74 -11.15
N VAL A 370 10.22 -1.73 -11.20
CA VAL A 370 9.02 -1.78 -10.34
C VAL A 370 9.42 -1.75 -8.86
N ARG A 371 10.40 -2.57 -8.45
CA ARG A 371 10.90 -2.58 -7.06
C ARG A 371 11.58 -1.26 -6.68
N ALA A 372 12.40 -0.70 -7.57
CA ALA A 372 13.10 0.56 -7.30
C ALA A 372 12.13 1.75 -7.22
N ALA A 373 11.08 1.79 -8.02
CA ALA A 373 10.02 2.79 -7.94
C ALA A 373 9.22 2.64 -6.62
N SER A 374 8.86 1.41 -6.26
CA SER A 374 8.17 1.12 -5.00
C SER A 374 9.00 1.54 -3.78
N SER A 375 10.33 1.35 -3.80
CA SER A 375 11.22 1.79 -2.73
C SER A 375 11.30 3.32 -2.59
N GLN A 376 10.95 4.06 -3.64
CA GLN A 376 10.79 5.52 -3.63
C GLN A 376 9.33 5.96 -3.37
N GLY A 377 8.45 5.02 -2.99
CA GLY A 377 7.06 5.31 -2.65
C GLY A 377 6.10 5.36 -3.85
N VAL A 378 6.55 5.05 -5.07
CA VAL A 378 5.71 5.05 -6.27
C VAL A 378 5.36 3.62 -6.69
N ASN A 379 4.10 3.22 -6.52
CA ASN A 379 3.60 1.93 -6.93
C ASN A 379 2.81 2.07 -8.24
N PHE A 380 3.31 1.44 -9.30
CA PHE A 380 2.60 1.36 -10.57
C PHE A 380 1.68 0.13 -10.61
N SER A 381 0.59 0.23 -11.36
CA SER A 381 -0.25 -0.93 -11.70
C SER A 381 0.45 -1.73 -12.79
N VAL A 382 0.94 -2.91 -12.43
CA VAL A 382 1.76 -3.74 -13.33
C VAL A 382 1.31 -5.20 -13.35
N PHE A 383 1.48 -5.83 -14.50
CA PHE A 383 1.49 -7.28 -14.66
C PHE A 383 2.92 -7.71 -14.97
N LEU A 384 3.54 -8.44 -14.02
CA LEU A 384 4.94 -8.88 -14.15
C LEU A 384 5.00 -10.27 -14.77
N HIS A 385 5.92 -10.43 -15.72
CA HIS A 385 6.24 -11.73 -16.31
C HIS A 385 7.75 -11.95 -16.40
N ASP A 386 8.17 -13.18 -16.69
CA ASP A 386 9.57 -13.49 -16.95
C ASP A 386 10.01 -12.95 -18.32
N SER A 387 11.27 -12.48 -18.40
CA SER A 387 11.83 -12.00 -19.66
C SER A 387 12.04 -13.13 -20.68
N ARG A 388 11.84 -12.80 -21.95
CA ARG A 388 12.21 -13.64 -23.10
C ARG A 388 12.95 -12.78 -24.11
N ALA A 389 14.04 -13.30 -24.67
CA ALA A 389 14.83 -12.64 -25.71
C ALA A 389 14.45 -13.16 -27.10
N LEU A 390 14.76 -12.39 -28.13
CA LEU A 390 14.68 -12.87 -29.52
C LEU A 390 15.77 -13.94 -29.73
N THR A 391 15.38 -15.10 -30.25
CA THR A 391 16.28 -16.26 -30.34
C THR A 391 16.34 -16.92 -31.71
N GLU A 392 15.45 -16.57 -32.64
CA GLU A 392 15.38 -17.22 -33.96
C GLU A 392 16.74 -17.21 -34.68
N SER A 393 17.43 -16.06 -34.68
CA SER A 393 18.77 -15.94 -35.28
C SER A 393 19.87 -16.81 -34.62
N LYS A 394 19.60 -17.35 -33.42
CA LYS A 394 20.51 -18.19 -32.64
C LYS A 394 20.20 -19.68 -32.74
N GLU A 395 19.01 -20.05 -33.25
CA GLU A 395 18.58 -21.45 -33.38
C GLU A 395 19.52 -22.26 -34.27
N SER A 396 20.08 -21.66 -35.32
CA SER A 396 21.07 -22.31 -36.19
C SER A 396 22.34 -22.78 -35.52
N GLN A 397 22.67 -22.20 -34.34
CA GLN A 397 23.85 -22.54 -33.53
C GLN A 397 23.46 -23.32 -32.26
N ALA A 398 22.19 -23.59 -32.04
CA ALA A 398 21.68 -24.30 -30.88
C ALA A 398 21.44 -25.78 -31.18
N VAL A 399 21.41 -26.60 -30.16
CA VAL A 399 21.15 -28.05 -30.29
C VAL A 399 19.68 -28.32 -30.07
N PRO A 400 18.94 -28.92 -31.04
CA PRO A 400 17.55 -29.25 -30.82
C PRO A 400 17.40 -30.33 -29.77
N ILE A 401 16.38 -30.22 -28.93
CA ILE A 401 16.00 -31.25 -27.96
C ILE A 401 15.12 -32.25 -28.70
N PRO A 402 15.42 -33.57 -28.68
CA PRO A 402 14.58 -34.57 -29.31
C PRO A 402 13.16 -34.51 -28.78
N SER A 403 12.17 -34.58 -29.64
CA SER A 403 10.77 -34.76 -29.26
C SER A 403 10.63 -36.14 -28.60
N SER A 404 10.25 -36.18 -27.34
CA SER A 404 9.95 -37.41 -26.61
C SER A 404 8.61 -38.01 -27.06
#